data_8175cde2fbbcb6254702797921c923e5
#
_entry.id   8175cde2fbbcb6254702797921c923e5
#
_cell.length_a   1.000
_cell.length_b   1.000
_cell.length_c   1.000
_cell.angle_alpha   90.00
_cell.angle_beta   90.00
_cell.angle_gamma   90.00
#
_symmetry.space_group_name_H-M   'P 1'
#
loop_
_entity.id
_entity.type
_entity.pdbx_description
1 polymer ?
#
loop_
_entity_poly.entity_id
_entity_poly.type
_entity_poly.pdbx_seq_one_letter_code
_entity_poly.pdbx_strand_id
1 'polypeptide(L)' 'MHLDLYTDRQREEVRRLLTIGAKQYPWRYPQHADYVVLQDPDGNLFCVVRKPHAKGEEGKS' A
#
# COMPACT_ATOMS: atom_id res chain seq x y z
N MET A 1 5.57 -11.95 -9.39
CA MET A 1 6.34 -11.16 -8.42
C MET A 1 5.55 -9.95 -7.99
N HIS A 2 5.58 -9.60 -6.73
CA HIS A 2 4.91 -8.38 -6.36
C HIS A 2 5.80 -7.55 -5.46
N LEU A 3 5.54 -6.27 -5.48
CA LEU A 3 6.32 -5.27 -4.79
C LEU A 3 5.55 -4.74 -3.61
N ASP A 4 6.22 -4.55 -2.51
CA ASP A 4 5.60 -3.98 -1.33
C ASP A 4 6.12 -2.57 -1.13
N LEU A 5 5.22 -1.62 -1.11
CA LEU A 5 5.55 -0.23 -0.85
C LEU A 5 5.10 0.11 0.56
N TYR A 6 6.02 0.56 1.38
CA TYR A 6 5.70 0.88 2.77
C TYR A 6 5.58 2.39 2.94
N THR A 7 4.50 2.84 3.54
CA THR A 7 4.27 4.26 3.70
C THR A 7 3.41 4.53 4.93
N ASP A 8 3.66 5.64 5.60
CA ASP A 8 2.81 6.08 6.68
C ASP A 8 1.64 6.91 6.18
N ARG A 9 1.53 7.07 4.86
CA ARG A 9 0.43 7.79 4.23
C ARG A 9 -0.24 6.90 3.22
N GLN A 10 -0.67 5.73 3.66
CA GLN A 10 -1.19 4.72 2.77
C GLN A 10 -2.37 5.23 1.95
N ARG A 11 -3.30 5.92 2.58
CA ARG A 11 -4.49 6.38 1.87
C ARG A 11 -4.14 7.37 0.75
N GLU A 12 -3.25 8.29 1.03
CA GLU A 12 -2.85 9.27 0.03
C GLU A 12 -2.06 8.61 -1.09
N GLU A 13 -1.21 7.66 -0.73
CA GLU A 13 -0.42 6.97 -1.74
C GLU A 13 -1.31 6.13 -2.66
N VAL A 14 -2.29 5.44 -2.11
CA VAL A 14 -3.21 4.67 -2.92
C VAL A 14 -3.96 5.59 -3.87
N ARG A 15 -4.44 6.73 -3.38
CA ARG A 15 -5.14 7.67 -4.24
C ARG A 15 -4.25 8.15 -5.37
N ARG A 16 -3.00 8.47 -5.06
CA ARG A 16 -2.08 8.95 -6.08
C ARG A 16 -1.85 7.87 -7.15
N LEU A 17 -1.67 6.63 -6.71
CA LEU A 17 -1.42 5.55 -7.65
C LEU A 17 -2.64 5.26 -8.52
N LEU A 18 -3.82 5.34 -7.96
CA LEU A 18 -5.02 5.16 -8.76
C LEU A 18 -5.14 6.26 -9.82
N THR A 19 -4.70 7.47 -9.48
CA THR A 19 -4.75 8.59 -10.41
C THR A 19 -3.85 8.34 -11.62
N ILE A 20 -2.74 7.66 -11.44
CA ILE A 20 -1.80 7.44 -12.53
C ILE A 20 -1.97 6.10 -13.20
N GLY A 21 -3.08 5.42 -12.97
CA GLY A 21 -3.41 4.25 -13.76
C GLY A 21 -3.50 2.93 -13.03
N ALA A 22 -3.14 2.88 -11.78
CA ALA A 22 -3.27 1.64 -11.03
C ALA A 22 -4.74 1.39 -10.72
N LYS A 23 -5.08 0.13 -10.48
CA LYS A 23 -6.43 -0.24 -10.12
C LYS A 23 -6.40 -1.01 -8.83
N GLN A 24 -7.44 -0.88 -8.05
CA GLN A 24 -7.56 -1.65 -6.83
C GLN A 24 -7.94 -3.07 -7.19
N TYR A 25 -7.15 -4.02 -6.71
CA TYR A 25 -7.36 -5.42 -7.03
C TYR A 25 -8.36 -6.01 -6.04
N PRO A 26 -9.31 -6.84 -6.49
CA PRO A 26 -10.27 -7.48 -5.56
C PRO A 26 -9.56 -8.54 -4.75
N TRP A 27 -9.13 -8.19 -3.59
CA TRP A 27 -8.35 -9.06 -2.71
C TRP A 27 -9.12 -9.31 -1.44
N ARG A 28 -9.05 -10.53 -0.93
CA ARG A 28 -9.71 -10.85 0.31
C ARG A 28 -8.77 -10.53 1.45
N TYR A 29 -9.08 -9.51 2.21
CA TYR A 29 -8.21 -9.05 3.27
C TYR A 29 -8.49 -9.77 4.57
N PRO A 30 -7.43 -10.11 5.32
CA PRO A 30 -7.64 -10.60 6.68
C PRO A 30 -8.13 -9.48 7.58
N GLN A 31 -8.52 -9.85 8.78
CA GLN A 31 -9.24 -8.92 9.63
C GLN A 31 -8.41 -7.69 9.98
N HIS A 32 -7.16 -7.78 10.20
CA HIS A 32 -6.36 -6.63 10.57
C HIS A 32 -5.34 -6.29 9.49
N ALA A 33 -5.76 -6.40 8.25
CA ALA A 33 -4.86 -6.10 7.15
C ALA A 33 -4.43 -4.65 7.18
N ASP A 34 -3.15 -4.41 7.03
CA ASP A 34 -2.62 -3.06 6.96
C ASP A 34 -2.04 -2.77 5.59
N TYR A 35 -2.53 -3.45 4.57
CA TYR A 35 -2.04 -3.26 3.22
C TYR A 35 -3.22 -3.22 2.24
N VAL A 36 -2.98 -2.61 1.09
CA VAL A 36 -3.94 -2.55 0.00
C VAL A 36 -3.27 -3.14 -1.23
N VAL A 37 -3.95 -4.05 -1.93
CA VAL A 37 -3.41 -4.67 -3.12
C VAL A 37 -3.89 -3.90 -4.34
N LEU A 38 -2.96 -3.46 -5.16
CA LEU A 38 -3.25 -2.74 -6.39
C LEU A 38 -2.66 -3.48 -7.57
N GLN A 39 -3.14 -3.15 -8.74
CA GLN A 39 -2.65 -3.73 -9.98
C GLN A 39 -2.25 -2.61 -10.91
N ASP A 40 -1.05 -2.68 -11.47
CA ASP A 40 -0.61 -1.63 -12.38
C ASP A 40 -1.18 -1.88 -13.77
N PRO A 41 -1.01 -0.94 -14.70
CA PRO A 41 -1.58 -1.10 -16.05
C PRO A 41 -1.06 -2.33 -16.79
N ASP A 42 0.09 -2.84 -16.42
CA ASP A 42 0.65 -4.03 -17.06
C ASP A 42 0.16 -5.31 -16.40
N GLY A 43 -0.68 -5.23 -15.40
CA GLY A 43 -1.23 -6.40 -14.75
C GLY A 43 -0.43 -6.92 -13.57
N ASN A 44 0.62 -6.24 -13.16
CA ASN A 44 1.42 -6.67 -12.02
C ASN A 44 0.76 -6.25 -10.72
N LEU A 45 0.78 -7.13 -9.74
CA LEU A 45 0.21 -6.83 -8.44
C LEU A 45 1.28 -6.27 -7.51
N PHE A 46 0.88 -5.34 -6.68
CA PHE A 46 1.75 -4.82 -5.64
C PHE A 46 0.92 -4.38 -4.44
N CYS A 47 1.58 -4.28 -3.31
CA CYS A 47 0.90 -3.93 -2.06
C CYS A 47 1.39 -2.59 -1.56
N VAL A 48 0.47 -1.77 -1.07
CA VAL A 48 0.81 -0.55 -0.35
C VAL A 48 0.57 -0.84 1.11
N VAL A 49 1.64 -0.98 1.87
CA VAL A 49 1.58 -1.40 3.27
C VAL A 49 1.62 -0.18 4.15
N ARG A 50 0.72 -0.11 5.11
CA ARG A 50 0.71 1.00 6.04
C ARG A 50 1.83 0.82 7.05
N LYS A 51 2.79 1.73 7.00
CA LYS A 51 3.88 1.71 7.93
C LYS A 51 3.42 2.26 9.26
N PRO A 52 3.61 1.55 10.36
CA PRO A 52 3.17 2.07 11.64
C PRO A 52 3.86 3.39 11.93
N HIS A 53 3.11 4.33 12.49
CA HIS A 53 3.69 5.61 12.83
C HIS A 53 4.64 5.35 13.97
N ALA A 54 5.87 5.54 13.67
CA ALA A 54 6.86 5.18 14.63
C ALA A 54 7.00 6.22 15.63
N LYS A 55 6.30 6.21 16.59
CA LYS A 55 6.58 7.10 17.50
C LYS A 55 7.61 6.51 18.22
N GLY A 56 8.09 6.74 18.51
CA GLY A 56 9.05 6.28 19.00
C GLY A 56 10.09 5.81 18.23
N GLU A 57 10.23 5.51 17.79
CA GLU A 57 11.04 5.10 17.01
C GLU A 57 11.45 5.80 16.36
N GLU A 58 11.12 6.44 16.60
CA GLU A 58 11.31 7.04 16.16
C GLU A 58 12.02 7.39 16.14
N GLY A 59 12.31 7.57 16.29
CA GLY A 59 12.89 7.91 16.12
C GLY A 59 13.56 7.48 15.78
N LYS A 60 13.67 7.20 15.91
CA LYS A 60 14.16 6.83 15.57
C LYS A 60 14.09 6.54 14.75
N SER A 61 13.93 6.49 14.54
CA SER A 61 13.78 6.28 13.83
C SER A 61 13.82 6.22 13.66
#